data_441addda08895199c263c575a25af6a6
#
_entry.id   441addda08895199c263c575a25af6a6
#
_cell.length_a   1.000
_cell.length_b   1.000
_cell.length_c   1.000
_cell.angle_alpha   90.00
_cell.angle_beta   90.00
_cell.angle_gamma   90.00
#
_symmetry.space_group_name_H-M   'P 1'
#
loop_
_entity.id
_entity.type
_entity.pdbx_description
1 polymer ?
#
loop_
_entity_poly.entity_id
_entity_poly.type
_entity_poly.pdbx_seq_one_letter_code
_entity_poly.pdbx_strand_id
1 'polypeptide(L)'
;MQRCLEKLMSVHESQKGYILISSNIESEYQRIKEELKPSRVVGFIEDEFKIEHAKAVVAEAYISEAETKYLVLGANNFNNISQNSLLKLLEEPPRNIELIIISPTKSNLLATVRSRMPIVKGEKKSEAAPIELNLSRISYQEVFEFLKANARVKKSEAKALIEALYHRAVVVEKLMPTSAQLQNFDKAYRLLELNSRPQSVLAMVIMSFVGEKNAN
;
A
#
# COMPACT_ATOMS: atom_id res chain seq x y z
N MET A 1 9.74 3.53 -12.44
CA MET A 1 10.68 3.45 -11.31
C MET A 1 11.42 4.76 -11.05
N GLN A 2 12.07 5.39 -12.03
CA GLN A 2 12.80 6.66 -11.88
C GLN A 2 11.94 7.86 -11.42
N ARG A 3 10.71 8.02 -11.92
CA ARG A 3 9.81 9.15 -11.54
C ARG A 3 9.33 9.14 -10.08
N CYS A 4 9.30 7.99 -9.42
CA CYS A 4 8.91 7.89 -8.01
C CYS A 4 10.09 8.28 -7.11
N LEU A 5 11.30 7.87 -7.49
CA LEU A 5 12.55 8.28 -6.85
C LEU A 5 12.77 9.80 -6.96
N GLU A 6 12.53 10.40 -8.14
CA GLU A 6 12.63 11.85 -8.34
C GLU A 6 11.60 12.61 -7.50
N LYS A 7 10.39 12.05 -7.32
CA LYS A 7 9.33 12.66 -6.50
C LYS A 7 9.59 12.50 -5.00
N LEU A 8 10.21 11.40 -4.57
CA LEU A 8 10.72 11.21 -3.21
C LEU A 8 11.93 12.10 -2.95
N MET A 9 12.88 12.15 -3.87
CA MET A 9 14.10 12.98 -3.73
C MET A 9 13.80 14.49 -3.77
N SER A 10 12.80 14.95 -4.55
CA SER A 10 12.40 16.37 -4.58
C SER A 10 11.68 16.84 -3.29
N VAL A 11 11.15 15.92 -2.49
CA VAL A 11 10.57 16.21 -1.17
C VAL A 11 11.68 16.24 -0.09
N HIS A 12 12.83 15.60 -0.35
CA HIS A 12 13.94 15.50 0.61
C HIS A 12 14.74 16.80 0.82
N GLU A 13 14.66 17.79 -0.07
CA GLU A 13 15.53 18.97 0.06
C GLU A 13 15.11 19.98 1.14
N SER A 14 13.96 19.83 1.81
CA SER A 14 13.56 20.78 2.87
C SER A 14 12.76 20.24 4.06
N GLN A 15 12.41 18.95 4.12
CA GLN A 15 11.56 18.42 5.21
C GLN A 15 12.10 17.11 5.79
N LYS A 16 12.29 17.10 7.13
CA LYS A 16 12.92 16.00 7.89
C LYS A 16 11.97 14.81 8.13
N GLY A 17 11.35 14.29 7.06
CA GLY A 17 10.48 13.10 7.10
C GLY A 17 9.13 13.26 6.40
N TYR A 18 8.36 12.18 6.32
CA TYR A 18 7.05 12.16 5.64
C TYR A 18 6.09 11.11 6.24
N ILE A 19 4.80 11.25 5.92
CA ILE A 19 3.74 10.28 6.22
C ILE A 19 3.44 9.50 4.95
N LEU A 20 3.59 8.18 4.99
CA LEU A 20 3.25 7.26 3.91
C LEU A 20 1.87 6.62 4.20
N ILE A 21 0.93 6.78 3.29
CA ILE A 21 -0.39 6.13 3.39
C ILE A 21 -0.36 4.84 2.58
N SER A 22 -0.33 3.71 3.29
CA SER A 22 -0.36 2.37 2.70
C SER A 22 -1.01 1.38 3.64
N SER A 23 -1.80 0.46 3.10
CA SER A 23 -2.44 -0.63 3.87
C SER A 23 -1.46 -1.75 4.24
N ASN A 24 -0.33 -1.87 3.51
CA ASN A 24 0.69 -2.88 3.76
C ASN A 24 1.91 -2.27 4.44
N ILE A 25 1.82 -2.14 5.75
CA ILE A 25 2.83 -1.48 6.57
C ILE A 25 4.16 -2.25 6.51
N GLU A 26 4.11 -3.58 6.66
CA GLU A 26 5.31 -4.42 6.70
C GLU A 26 6.07 -4.41 5.37
N SER A 27 5.36 -4.55 4.25
CA SER A 27 5.96 -4.50 2.91
C SER A 27 6.59 -3.14 2.61
N GLU A 28 5.92 -2.05 3.00
CA GLU A 28 6.47 -0.70 2.84
C GLU A 28 7.70 -0.47 3.73
N TYR A 29 7.69 -0.98 4.95
CA TYR A 29 8.86 -0.92 5.83
C TYR A 29 10.06 -1.64 5.22
N GLN A 30 9.87 -2.87 4.72
CA GLN A 30 10.95 -3.62 4.06
C GLN A 30 11.46 -2.90 2.81
N ARG A 31 10.57 -2.33 2.00
CA ARG A 31 10.93 -1.52 0.83
C ARG A 31 11.77 -0.31 1.22
N ILE A 32 11.33 0.47 2.19
CA ILE A 32 12.06 1.66 2.71
C ILE A 32 13.44 1.25 3.22
N LYS A 33 13.51 0.16 3.98
CA LYS A 33 14.77 -0.36 4.52
C LYS A 33 15.77 -0.75 3.42
N GLU A 34 15.30 -1.32 2.31
CA GLU A 34 16.17 -1.65 1.16
C GLU A 34 16.59 -0.39 0.38
N GLU A 35 15.66 0.55 0.15
CA GLU A 35 15.91 1.78 -0.62
C GLU A 35 16.86 2.73 0.10
N LEU A 36 16.85 2.76 1.43
CA LEU A 36 17.68 3.67 2.23
C LEU A 36 19.07 3.09 2.59
N LYS A 37 19.43 1.90 2.12
CA LYS A 37 20.80 1.38 2.29
C LYS A 37 21.82 2.34 1.67
N PRO A 38 22.97 2.57 2.31
CA PRO A 38 23.50 1.94 3.52
C PRO A 38 23.07 2.60 4.84
N SER A 39 22.17 3.60 4.83
CA SER A 39 21.76 4.31 6.04
C SER A 39 21.10 3.39 7.07
N ARG A 40 21.23 3.74 8.35
CA ARG A 40 20.59 3.00 9.43
C ARG A 40 19.08 3.28 9.47
N VAL A 41 18.29 2.22 9.38
CA VAL A 41 16.83 2.26 9.48
C VAL A 41 16.37 1.50 10.71
N VAL A 42 15.67 2.17 11.63
CA VAL A 42 15.10 1.56 12.85
C VAL A 42 13.59 1.58 12.73
N GLY A 43 12.97 0.40 12.75
CA GLY A 43 11.52 0.23 12.61
C GLY A 43 10.84 0.01 13.96
N PHE A 44 9.69 0.67 14.13
CA PHE A 44 8.73 0.48 15.21
C PHE A 44 7.40 0.10 14.55
N ILE A 45 7.25 -1.18 14.24
CA ILE A 45 6.11 -1.71 13.49
C ILE A 45 5.22 -2.49 14.46
N GLU A 46 3.99 -2.00 14.65
CA GLU A 46 3.06 -2.50 15.65
C GLU A 46 1.63 -2.57 15.08
N ASP A 47 0.78 -3.37 15.67
CA ASP A 47 -0.65 -3.34 15.31
C ASP A 47 -1.32 -2.09 15.88
N GLU A 48 -1.04 -1.76 17.15
CA GLU A 48 -1.46 -0.53 17.81
C GLU A 48 -0.26 0.23 18.38
N PHE A 49 -0.06 1.47 17.92
CA PHE A 49 1.05 2.31 18.36
C PHE A 49 0.69 3.04 19.67
N LYS A 50 1.25 2.56 20.77
CA LYS A 50 0.96 3.03 22.14
C LYS A 50 2.05 3.98 22.66
N ILE A 51 1.82 4.52 23.86
CA ILE A 51 2.72 5.50 24.49
C ILE A 51 4.13 4.93 24.76
N GLU A 52 4.24 3.65 25.09
CA GLU A 52 5.52 2.98 25.29
C GLU A 52 6.36 2.95 24.04
N HIS A 53 5.75 2.71 22.85
CA HIS A 53 6.42 2.74 21.55
C HIS A 53 6.89 4.16 21.22
N ALA A 54 6.05 5.17 21.48
CA ALA A 54 6.43 6.57 21.29
C ALA A 54 7.62 6.98 22.17
N LYS A 55 7.67 6.52 23.42
CA LYS A 55 8.82 6.74 24.30
C LYS A 55 10.08 6.07 23.79
N ALA A 56 9.97 4.85 23.26
CA ALA A 56 11.10 4.14 22.64
C ALA A 56 11.62 4.87 21.40
N VAL A 57 10.71 5.38 20.54
CA VAL A 57 11.08 6.22 19.39
C VAL A 57 11.82 7.47 19.83
N VAL A 58 11.33 8.17 20.85
CA VAL A 58 12.00 9.39 21.37
C VAL A 58 13.38 9.04 21.93
N ALA A 59 13.51 7.96 22.71
CA ALA A 59 14.79 7.51 23.22
C ALA A 59 15.78 7.19 22.11
N GLU A 60 15.36 6.44 21.08
CA GLU A 60 16.18 6.12 19.92
C GLU A 60 16.58 7.35 19.11
N ALA A 61 15.69 8.35 18.98
CA ALA A 61 15.97 9.59 18.28
C ALA A 61 17.11 10.39 18.88
N TYR A 62 17.30 10.33 20.21
CA TYR A 62 18.38 11.05 20.91
C TYR A 62 19.70 10.27 20.99
N ILE A 63 19.76 9.05 20.44
CA ILE A 63 21.04 8.35 20.23
C ILE A 63 21.74 8.98 19.02
N SER A 64 22.84 9.67 19.28
CA SER A 64 23.60 10.37 18.23
C SER A 64 24.16 9.41 17.19
N GLU A 65 24.04 9.79 15.93
CA GLU A 65 24.65 9.11 14.78
C GLU A 65 25.45 10.10 13.93
N ALA A 66 26.52 9.63 13.33
CA ALA A 66 27.34 10.46 12.43
C ALA A 66 26.64 10.69 11.07
N GLU A 67 25.87 9.70 10.62
CA GLU A 67 25.10 9.71 9.38
C GLU A 67 23.60 9.80 9.65
N THR A 68 22.82 10.04 8.61
CA THR A 68 21.35 10.09 8.72
C THR A 68 20.78 8.73 9.15
N LYS A 69 20.02 8.75 10.24
CA LYS A 69 19.27 7.62 10.76
C LYS A 69 17.76 7.84 10.53
N TYR A 70 17.12 6.83 10.00
CA TYR A 70 15.70 6.84 9.71
C TYR A 70 14.92 6.08 10.77
N LEU A 71 13.93 6.72 11.38
CA LEU A 71 13.00 6.09 12.33
C LEU A 71 11.66 5.86 11.61
N VAL A 72 11.32 4.61 11.38
CA VAL A 72 10.09 4.23 10.69
C VAL A 72 9.06 3.74 11.70
N LEU A 73 7.95 4.48 11.80
CA LEU A 73 6.84 4.20 12.71
C LEU A 73 5.66 3.69 11.89
N GLY A 74 5.31 2.41 12.02
CA GLY A 74 4.20 1.81 11.27
C GLY A 74 3.18 1.18 12.19
N ALA A 75 1.89 1.51 12.02
CA ALA A 75 0.82 0.84 12.77
C ALA A 75 -0.54 0.92 12.06
N ASN A 76 -1.39 -0.09 12.32
CA ASN A 76 -2.78 -0.08 11.90
C ASN A 76 -3.59 0.98 12.64
N ASN A 77 -3.27 1.21 13.92
CA ASN A 77 -3.88 2.23 14.76
C ASN A 77 -2.81 3.01 15.53
N PHE A 78 -2.98 4.33 15.60
CA PHE A 78 -2.14 5.20 16.40
C PHE A 78 -2.96 5.80 17.56
N ASN A 79 -2.60 5.50 18.79
CA ASN A 79 -3.24 6.09 19.97
C ASN A 79 -2.98 7.60 20.03
N ASN A 80 -4.01 8.38 20.41
CA ASN A 80 -3.90 9.83 20.48
C ASN A 80 -2.82 10.31 21.47
N ILE A 81 -2.62 9.60 22.58
CA ILE A 81 -1.62 9.94 23.60
C ILE A 81 -0.21 9.74 23.01
N SER A 82 0.01 8.62 22.29
CA SER A 82 1.30 8.35 21.64
C SER A 82 1.63 9.39 20.58
N GLN A 83 0.64 9.77 19.76
CA GLN A 83 0.82 10.80 18.74
C GLN A 83 1.18 12.15 19.36
N ASN A 84 0.48 12.57 20.41
CA ASN A 84 0.78 13.83 21.11
C ASN A 84 2.18 13.83 21.74
N SER A 85 2.66 12.70 22.25
CA SER A 85 4.02 12.60 22.80
C SER A 85 5.13 12.71 21.76
N LEU A 86 4.83 12.45 20.48
CA LEU A 86 5.78 12.60 19.36
C LEU A 86 5.86 14.02 18.80
N LEU A 87 4.90 14.92 19.10
CA LEU A 87 4.81 16.24 18.45
C LEU A 87 6.08 17.06 18.57
N LYS A 88 6.72 17.07 19.74
CA LYS A 88 7.99 17.79 19.93
C LYS A 88 9.10 17.23 19.05
N LEU A 89 9.19 15.91 18.91
CA LEU A 89 10.15 15.25 18.05
C LEU A 89 9.90 15.54 16.57
N LEU A 90 8.63 15.62 16.16
CA LEU A 90 8.22 15.93 14.78
C LEU A 90 8.48 17.40 14.42
N GLU A 91 8.39 18.32 15.40
CA GLU A 91 8.68 19.75 15.20
C GLU A 91 10.19 20.01 15.08
N GLU A 92 10.93 19.45 16.01
CA GLU A 92 12.38 19.71 16.17
C GLU A 92 13.14 18.37 16.30
N PRO A 93 13.24 17.58 15.23
CA PRO A 93 14.01 16.34 15.28
C PRO A 93 15.50 16.64 15.48
N PRO A 94 16.23 15.82 16.25
CA PRO A 94 17.67 15.92 16.40
C PRO A 94 18.38 15.88 15.03
N ARG A 95 19.65 16.34 15.02
CA ARG A 95 20.47 16.25 13.81
C ARG A 95 20.57 14.81 13.32
N ASN A 96 20.57 14.65 12.01
CA ASN A 96 20.69 13.37 11.33
C ASN A 96 19.57 12.36 11.67
N ILE A 97 18.39 12.83 12.11
CA ILE A 97 17.22 11.99 12.35
C ILE A 97 16.12 12.39 11.37
N GLU A 98 15.61 11.40 10.64
CA GLU A 98 14.44 11.53 9.79
C GLU A 98 13.34 10.56 10.23
N LEU A 99 12.10 11.05 10.27
CA LEU A 99 10.96 10.26 10.70
C LEU A 99 10.06 9.89 9.52
N ILE A 100 9.69 8.64 9.43
CA ILE A 100 8.73 8.14 8.44
C ILE A 100 7.58 7.48 9.18
N ILE A 101 6.34 7.95 8.95
CA ILE A 101 5.15 7.34 9.55
C ILE A 101 4.40 6.58 8.46
N ILE A 102 4.13 5.30 8.68
CA ILE A 102 3.32 4.47 7.77
C ILE A 102 1.97 4.21 8.42
N SER A 103 0.88 4.60 7.76
CA SER A 103 -0.48 4.42 8.28
C SER A 103 -1.44 4.00 7.16
N PRO A 104 -2.43 3.14 7.43
CA PRO A 104 -3.40 2.72 6.42
C PRO A 104 -4.25 3.87 5.88
N THR A 105 -4.58 4.84 6.75
CA THR A 105 -5.43 5.97 6.38
C THR A 105 -4.95 7.26 7.04
N LYS A 106 -5.29 8.39 6.42
CA LYS A 106 -5.02 9.72 7.00
C LYS A 106 -5.80 9.96 8.30
N SER A 107 -6.98 9.36 8.45
CA SER A 107 -7.86 9.54 9.61
C SER A 107 -7.30 8.90 10.89
N ASN A 108 -6.37 7.96 10.79
CA ASN A 108 -5.67 7.37 11.93
C ASN A 108 -4.68 8.35 12.60
N LEU A 109 -4.37 9.44 11.92
CA LEU A 109 -3.40 10.41 12.40
C LEU A 109 -4.08 11.72 12.76
N LEU A 110 -3.69 12.30 13.90
CA LEU A 110 -4.17 13.60 14.36
C LEU A 110 -3.85 14.71 13.35
N ALA A 111 -4.69 15.71 13.28
CA ALA A 111 -4.47 16.88 12.43
C ALA A 111 -3.13 17.58 12.77
N THR A 112 -2.73 17.58 14.03
CA THR A 112 -1.47 18.13 14.52
C THR A 112 -0.24 17.39 14.00
N VAL A 113 -0.30 16.07 13.81
CA VAL A 113 0.76 15.28 13.18
C VAL A 113 0.78 15.54 11.67
N ARG A 114 -0.39 15.50 11.03
CA ARG A 114 -0.53 15.70 9.57
C ARG A 114 -0.12 17.09 9.09
N SER A 115 -0.19 18.10 9.94
CA SER A 115 0.23 19.47 9.58
C SER A 115 1.75 19.68 9.62
N ARG A 116 2.51 18.75 10.22
CA ARG A 116 3.96 18.86 10.40
C ARG A 116 4.77 18.03 9.40
N MET A 117 4.11 17.13 8.70
CA MET A 117 4.79 16.22 7.77
C MET A 117 4.04 16.14 6.45
N PRO A 118 4.74 16.13 5.32
CA PRO A 118 4.13 15.91 4.01
C PRO A 118 3.50 14.51 3.95
N ILE A 119 2.36 14.42 3.27
CA ILE A 119 1.66 13.15 3.10
C ILE A 119 1.91 12.63 1.70
N VAL A 120 2.54 11.48 1.61
CA VAL A 120 2.80 10.73 0.39
C VAL A 120 1.83 9.55 0.34
N LYS A 121 1.25 9.28 -0.80
CA LYS A 121 0.51 8.03 -1.01
C LYS A 121 1.51 6.98 -1.45
N GLY A 122 1.56 5.86 -0.73
CA GLY A 122 2.28 4.67 -1.17
C GLY A 122 1.77 4.23 -2.53
N GLU A 123 2.65 3.67 -3.33
CA GLU A 123 2.20 2.97 -4.52
C GLU A 123 1.27 1.84 -4.05
N LYS A 124 0.06 1.81 -4.57
CA LYS A 124 -0.77 0.62 -4.46
C LYS A 124 -0.10 -0.48 -5.30
N LYS A 125 0.94 -1.13 -4.77
CA LYS A 125 1.25 -2.45 -5.28
C LYS A 125 0.05 -3.31 -4.91
N SER A 126 -0.69 -3.72 -5.92
CA SER A 126 -1.68 -4.77 -5.77
C SER A 126 -0.96 -5.96 -5.12
N GLU A 127 -1.32 -6.29 -3.87
CA GLU A 127 -0.77 -7.44 -3.13
C GLU A 127 -1.24 -8.77 -3.69
N ALA A 128 -2.04 -8.72 -4.74
CA ALA A 128 -2.40 -9.92 -5.44
C ALA A 128 -1.13 -10.52 -6.04
N ALA A 129 -0.80 -11.73 -5.63
CA ALA A 129 0.21 -12.54 -6.29
C ALA A 129 0.02 -12.42 -7.81
N PRO A 130 1.11 -12.33 -8.59
CA PRO A 130 1.01 -12.18 -10.02
C PRO A 130 0.09 -13.29 -10.56
N ILE A 131 -1.01 -12.87 -11.20
CA ILE A 131 -1.94 -13.83 -11.79
C ILE A 131 -1.28 -14.40 -13.04
N GLU A 132 -0.98 -15.69 -13.02
CA GLU A 132 -0.35 -16.41 -14.14
C GLU A 132 -1.36 -16.84 -15.21
N LEU A 133 -2.48 -16.14 -15.33
CA LEU A 133 -3.48 -16.41 -16.36
C LEU A 133 -3.16 -15.61 -17.63
N ASN A 134 -3.42 -16.22 -18.78
CA ASN A 134 -3.37 -15.52 -20.06
C ASN A 134 -4.79 -15.05 -20.42
N LEU A 135 -5.09 -13.79 -20.11
CA LEU A 135 -6.44 -13.24 -20.29
C LEU A 135 -6.84 -13.08 -21.76
N SER A 136 -5.86 -12.95 -22.67
CA SER A 136 -6.12 -12.85 -24.12
C SER A 136 -6.62 -14.15 -24.72
N ARG A 137 -6.36 -15.30 -24.10
CA ARG A 137 -6.71 -16.64 -24.57
C ARG A 137 -7.29 -17.54 -23.50
N ILE A 138 -7.86 -16.92 -22.47
CA ILE A 138 -8.39 -17.66 -21.31
C ILE A 138 -9.50 -18.63 -21.71
N SER A 139 -9.37 -19.87 -21.28
CA SER A 139 -10.35 -20.93 -21.49
C SER A 139 -11.33 -21.03 -20.32
N TYR A 140 -12.51 -21.63 -20.57
CA TYR A 140 -13.47 -21.93 -19.50
C TYR A 140 -12.88 -22.82 -18.40
N GLN A 141 -11.95 -23.72 -18.74
CA GLN A 141 -11.30 -24.59 -17.77
C GLN A 141 -10.39 -23.76 -16.82
N GLU A 142 -9.57 -22.87 -17.35
CA GLU A 142 -8.72 -21.99 -16.54
C GLU A 142 -9.54 -21.07 -15.62
N VAL A 143 -10.67 -20.54 -16.13
CA VAL A 143 -11.63 -19.78 -15.30
C VAL A 143 -12.17 -20.64 -14.16
N PHE A 144 -12.57 -21.88 -14.44
CA PHE A 144 -13.09 -22.79 -13.42
C PHE A 144 -12.04 -23.10 -12.36
N GLU A 145 -10.81 -23.40 -12.74
CA GLU A 145 -9.70 -23.67 -11.83
C GLU A 145 -9.38 -22.46 -10.97
N PHE A 146 -9.33 -21.27 -11.56
CA PHE A 146 -9.13 -20.01 -10.83
C PHE A 146 -10.24 -19.77 -9.80
N LEU A 147 -11.50 -19.93 -10.18
CA LEU A 147 -12.62 -19.75 -9.26
C LEU A 147 -12.66 -20.81 -8.17
N LYS A 148 -12.26 -22.05 -8.46
CA LYS A 148 -12.15 -23.13 -7.49
C LYS A 148 -11.04 -22.84 -6.46
N ALA A 149 -9.88 -22.39 -6.91
CA ALA A 149 -8.78 -21.99 -6.04
C ALA A 149 -9.17 -20.82 -5.11
N ASN A 150 -10.04 -19.92 -5.58
CA ASN A 150 -10.51 -18.74 -4.85
C ASN A 150 -11.93 -18.90 -4.27
N ALA A 151 -12.39 -20.13 -4.00
CA ALA A 151 -13.77 -20.40 -3.56
C ALA A 151 -14.12 -19.78 -2.20
N ARG A 152 -13.12 -19.58 -1.31
CA ARG A 152 -13.28 -19.04 0.05
C ARG A 152 -12.61 -17.70 0.25
N VAL A 153 -12.36 -16.98 -0.85
CA VAL A 153 -11.68 -15.67 -0.81
C VAL A 153 -12.51 -14.65 -0.01
N LYS A 154 -11.82 -13.89 0.83
CA LYS A 154 -12.42 -12.78 1.59
C LYS A 154 -12.63 -11.55 0.70
N LYS A 155 -13.46 -10.61 1.15
CA LYS A 155 -13.75 -9.34 0.44
C LYS A 155 -12.48 -8.55 0.09
N SER A 156 -11.53 -8.43 1.02
CA SER A 156 -10.27 -7.72 0.81
C SER A 156 -9.39 -8.39 -0.24
N GLU A 157 -9.27 -9.72 -0.16
CA GLU A 157 -8.51 -10.53 -1.12
C GLU A 157 -9.14 -10.50 -2.52
N ALA A 158 -10.48 -10.54 -2.60
CA ALA A 158 -11.19 -10.43 -3.87
C ALA A 158 -10.95 -9.07 -4.55
N LYS A 159 -10.91 -7.98 -3.78
CA LYS A 159 -10.52 -6.66 -4.33
C LYS A 159 -9.12 -6.67 -4.90
N ALA A 160 -8.15 -7.25 -4.17
CA ALA A 160 -6.78 -7.38 -4.63
C ALA A 160 -6.68 -8.23 -5.91
N LEU A 161 -7.44 -9.34 -6.01
CA LEU A 161 -7.51 -10.15 -7.22
C LEU A 161 -8.12 -9.40 -8.42
N ILE A 162 -9.15 -8.56 -8.20
CA ILE A 162 -9.73 -7.72 -9.26
C ILE A 162 -8.70 -6.69 -9.76
N GLU A 163 -7.96 -6.06 -8.86
CA GLU A 163 -6.86 -5.15 -9.22
C GLU A 163 -5.77 -5.88 -10.01
N ALA A 164 -5.39 -7.09 -9.60
CA ALA A 164 -4.41 -7.90 -10.30
C ALA A 164 -4.87 -8.35 -11.69
N LEU A 165 -6.13 -8.73 -11.84
CA LEU A 165 -6.73 -9.03 -13.15
C LEU A 165 -6.69 -7.81 -14.07
N TYR A 166 -7.04 -6.63 -13.56
CA TYR A 166 -6.94 -5.40 -14.34
C TYR A 166 -5.50 -5.07 -14.73
N HIS A 167 -4.58 -5.14 -13.77
CA HIS A 167 -3.16 -4.92 -14.03
C HIS A 167 -2.60 -5.91 -15.05
N ARG A 168 -2.97 -7.21 -14.93
CA ARG A 168 -2.58 -8.24 -15.88
C ARG A 168 -3.07 -7.92 -17.28
N ALA A 169 -4.36 -7.58 -17.43
CA ALA A 169 -4.96 -7.24 -18.72
C ALA A 169 -4.28 -6.03 -19.37
N VAL A 170 -4.18 -4.90 -18.64
CA VAL A 170 -3.80 -3.61 -19.22
C VAL A 170 -2.28 -3.41 -19.28
N VAL A 171 -1.57 -3.81 -18.22
CA VAL A 171 -0.12 -3.50 -18.10
C VAL A 171 0.74 -4.63 -18.63
N VAL A 172 0.42 -5.88 -18.28
CA VAL A 172 1.26 -7.02 -18.66
C VAL A 172 0.94 -7.49 -20.07
N GLU A 173 -0.33 -7.75 -20.38
CA GLU A 173 -0.78 -8.26 -21.69
C GLU A 173 -1.09 -7.15 -22.69
N LYS A 174 -1.12 -5.88 -22.23
CA LYS A 174 -1.42 -4.69 -23.05
C LYS A 174 -2.74 -4.81 -23.83
N LEU A 175 -3.71 -5.50 -23.26
CA LEU A 175 -5.04 -5.59 -23.85
C LEU A 175 -5.74 -4.22 -23.77
N MET A 176 -6.63 -3.97 -24.72
CA MET A 176 -7.56 -2.83 -24.65
C MET A 176 -8.93 -3.33 -24.17
N PRO A 177 -9.23 -3.24 -22.85
CA PRO A 177 -10.52 -3.70 -22.35
C PRO A 177 -11.66 -2.93 -22.99
N THR A 178 -12.70 -3.65 -23.39
CA THR A 178 -13.92 -3.05 -23.93
C THR A 178 -14.64 -2.22 -22.86
N SER A 179 -15.54 -1.30 -23.28
CA SER A 179 -16.37 -0.54 -22.34
C SER A 179 -17.17 -1.44 -21.40
N ALA A 180 -17.63 -2.60 -21.87
CA ALA A 180 -18.34 -3.58 -21.06
C ALA A 180 -17.43 -4.22 -19.99
N GLN A 181 -16.19 -4.55 -20.35
CA GLN A 181 -15.21 -5.07 -19.41
C GLN A 181 -14.84 -4.04 -18.32
N LEU A 182 -14.61 -2.78 -18.72
CA LEU A 182 -14.35 -1.69 -17.76
C LEU A 182 -15.52 -1.47 -16.80
N GLN A 183 -16.76 -1.51 -17.32
CA GLN A 183 -17.96 -1.43 -16.48
C GLN A 183 -18.06 -2.63 -15.49
N ASN A 184 -17.63 -3.82 -15.90
CA ASN A 184 -17.61 -4.98 -15.02
C ASN A 184 -16.60 -4.82 -13.89
N PHE A 185 -15.44 -4.22 -14.13
CA PHE A 185 -14.49 -3.86 -13.07
C PHE A 185 -15.08 -2.86 -12.07
N ASP A 186 -15.69 -1.76 -12.54
CA ASP A 186 -16.35 -0.77 -11.67
C ASP A 186 -17.49 -1.40 -10.86
N LYS A 187 -18.35 -2.17 -11.53
CA LYS A 187 -19.44 -2.90 -10.89
C LYS A 187 -18.96 -3.90 -9.84
N ALA A 188 -17.82 -4.56 -10.07
CA ALA A 188 -17.25 -5.52 -9.13
C ALA A 188 -16.92 -4.87 -7.78
N TYR A 189 -16.29 -3.68 -7.78
CA TYR A 189 -16.02 -2.95 -6.55
C TYR A 189 -17.29 -2.60 -5.80
N ARG A 190 -18.31 -2.08 -6.50
CA ARG A 190 -19.62 -1.74 -5.89
C ARG A 190 -20.30 -2.96 -5.29
N LEU A 191 -20.31 -4.08 -6.00
CA LEU A 191 -20.91 -5.33 -5.50
C LEU A 191 -20.20 -5.85 -4.25
N LEU A 192 -18.87 -5.77 -4.19
CA LEU A 192 -18.12 -6.15 -2.99
C LEU A 192 -18.41 -5.20 -1.82
N GLU A 193 -18.62 -3.89 -2.06
CA GLU A 193 -19.04 -2.97 -1.00
C GLU A 193 -20.44 -3.32 -0.46
N LEU A 194 -21.36 -3.78 -1.31
CA LEU A 194 -22.68 -4.27 -0.95
C LEU A 194 -22.68 -5.68 -0.36
N ASN A 195 -21.51 -6.21 0.02
CA ASN A 195 -21.32 -7.55 0.58
C ASN A 195 -21.80 -8.70 -0.31
N SER A 196 -21.78 -8.53 -1.62
CA SER A 196 -22.00 -9.61 -2.57
C SER A 196 -20.94 -10.70 -2.41
N ARG A 197 -21.31 -11.96 -2.77
CA ARG A 197 -20.40 -13.11 -2.67
C ARG A 197 -19.15 -12.89 -3.52
N PRO A 198 -17.93 -12.84 -2.91
CA PRO A 198 -16.70 -12.49 -3.62
C PRO A 198 -16.40 -13.38 -4.83
N GLN A 199 -16.61 -14.69 -4.72
CA GLN A 199 -16.40 -15.63 -5.81
C GLN A 199 -17.28 -15.32 -7.04
N SER A 200 -18.56 -14.94 -6.82
CA SER A 200 -19.47 -14.58 -7.92
C SER A 200 -19.06 -13.28 -8.62
N VAL A 201 -18.51 -12.35 -7.84
CA VAL A 201 -18.00 -11.10 -8.39
C VAL A 201 -16.73 -11.35 -9.23
N LEU A 202 -15.82 -12.20 -8.75
CA LEU A 202 -14.64 -12.62 -9.53
C LEU A 202 -15.04 -13.34 -10.81
N ALA A 203 -16.06 -14.22 -10.74
CA ALA A 203 -16.58 -14.92 -11.92
C ALA A 203 -17.08 -13.92 -12.98
N MET A 204 -17.85 -12.91 -12.58
CA MET A 204 -18.36 -11.87 -13.48
C MET A 204 -17.22 -11.15 -14.21
N VAL A 205 -16.15 -10.81 -13.51
CA VAL A 205 -15.00 -10.09 -14.10
C VAL A 205 -14.23 -10.99 -15.04
N ILE A 206 -13.82 -12.20 -14.60
CA ILE A 206 -12.94 -13.06 -15.40
C ILE A 206 -13.66 -13.63 -16.62
N MET A 207 -14.96 -13.95 -16.51
CA MET A 207 -15.78 -14.42 -17.62
C MET A 207 -15.90 -13.42 -18.76
N SER A 208 -15.75 -12.13 -18.49
CA SER A 208 -15.80 -11.10 -19.53
C SER A 208 -14.62 -11.15 -20.50
N PHE A 209 -13.58 -11.92 -20.19
CA PHE A 209 -12.44 -12.14 -21.08
C PHE A 209 -12.55 -13.42 -21.92
N VAL A 210 -13.51 -14.29 -21.59
CA VAL A 210 -13.71 -15.56 -22.34
C VAL A 210 -14.44 -15.28 -23.64
N GLY A 211 -13.88 -15.70 -24.75
CA GLY A 211 -14.56 -15.67 -26.06
C GLY A 211 -14.49 -14.34 -26.81
N GLU A 212 -14.01 -13.27 -26.21
CA GLU A 212 -13.69 -12.05 -26.96
C GLU A 212 -12.30 -12.21 -27.61
N LYS A 213 -12.27 -12.30 -28.95
CA LYS A 213 -11.04 -12.04 -29.70
C LYS A 213 -10.73 -10.56 -29.51
N ASN A 214 -9.92 -10.22 -28.49
CA ASN A 214 -9.42 -8.87 -28.34
C ASN A 214 -8.60 -8.56 -29.63
N ALA A 215 -9.15 -7.71 -30.46
CA ALA A 215 -8.49 -7.24 -31.66
C ALA A 215 -7.20 -6.52 -31.26
N ASN A 216 -6.10 -7.00 -31.80
CA ASN A 216 -4.83 -6.26 -31.82
C ASN A 216 -4.97 -5.04 -32.70
#